data_3f2d1e2685c20f2790a25bdc037ec068
#
_entry.id   3f2d1e2685c20f2790a25bdc037ec068
#
_cell.length_a   1.000
_cell.length_b   1.000
_cell.length_c   1.000
_cell.angle_alpha   90.00
_cell.angle_beta   90.00
_cell.angle_gamma   90.00
#
_symmetry.space_group_name_H-M   'P 1'
#
loop_
_entity.id
_entity.type
_entity.pdbx_description
1 polymer ?
#
loop_
_entity_poly.entity_id
_entity_poly.type
_entity_poly.pdbx_seq_one_letter_code
_entity_poly.pdbx_strand_id
1 'polypeptide(L)'
;MDGMDAEFEQLITDIGPRLRTLRRDRGLTLEGLSEATGISVSALSRLESGKRRPTLDLLLPLARAHRVALDQLVGAPATGDPR
;
A
#
# COMPACT_ATOMS: atom_id res chain seq x y z
N MET A 1 0.72 13.84 20.96
CA MET A 1 -0.50 14.12 20.48
C MET A 1 -1.54 13.11 20.91
N ASP A 2 -2.46 12.80 20.15
CA ASP A 2 -3.55 12.03 20.63
C ASP A 2 -3.79 10.85 19.74
N GLY A 3 -4.97 10.25 19.87
CA GLY A 3 -5.28 9.04 19.16
C GLY A 3 -5.29 9.16 17.67
N MET A 4 -5.55 10.35 17.15
CA MET A 4 -5.60 10.52 15.71
C MET A 4 -4.23 10.27 15.07
N ASP A 5 -3.17 10.79 15.68
CA ASP A 5 -1.84 10.55 15.18
C ASP A 5 -1.49 9.08 15.26
N ALA A 6 -1.86 8.43 16.35
CA ALA A 6 -1.61 7.00 16.52
C ALA A 6 -2.37 6.19 15.46
N GLU A 7 -3.59 6.59 15.14
CA GLU A 7 -4.38 5.91 14.14
C GLU A 7 -3.77 6.03 12.75
N PHE A 8 -3.30 7.22 12.40
CA PHE A 8 -2.64 7.41 11.12
C PHE A 8 -1.36 6.60 11.03
N GLU A 9 -0.57 6.59 12.10
CA GLU A 9 0.67 5.81 12.08
C GLU A 9 0.37 4.33 11.96
N GLN A 10 -0.69 3.85 12.58
CA GLN A 10 -1.07 2.45 12.45
C GLN A 10 -1.48 2.12 11.01
N LEU A 11 -2.26 2.99 10.38
CA LEU A 11 -2.63 2.79 8.98
C LEU A 11 -1.39 2.71 8.11
N ILE A 12 -0.45 3.60 8.30
CA ILE A 12 0.78 3.61 7.51
C ILE A 12 1.59 2.34 7.75
N THR A 13 1.68 1.92 9.01
CA THR A 13 2.41 0.70 9.35
C THR A 13 1.78 -0.53 8.69
N ASP A 14 0.46 -0.55 8.58
CA ASP A 14 -0.24 -1.70 8.04
C ASP A 14 -0.19 -1.78 6.52
N ILE A 15 0.20 -0.70 5.84
CA ILE A 15 0.21 -0.69 4.38
C ILE A 15 1.19 -1.72 3.82
N GLY A 16 2.38 -1.83 4.41
CA GLY A 16 3.37 -2.77 3.92
C GLY A 16 2.88 -4.20 3.86
N PRO A 17 2.43 -4.76 4.99
CA PRO A 17 1.89 -6.12 4.98
C PRO A 17 0.69 -6.28 4.05
N ARG A 18 -0.15 -5.27 3.93
CA ARG A 18 -1.29 -5.31 3.03
C ARG A 18 -0.85 -5.38 1.57
N LEU A 19 0.16 -4.60 1.21
CA LEU A 19 0.72 -4.64 -0.14
C LEU A 19 1.28 -6.02 -0.46
N ARG A 20 1.98 -6.61 0.49
CA ARG A 20 2.53 -7.94 0.30
C ARG A 20 1.43 -8.97 0.09
N THR A 21 0.37 -8.91 0.88
CA THR A 21 -0.76 -9.82 0.74
C THR A 21 -1.42 -9.66 -0.62
N LEU A 22 -1.65 -8.42 -1.05
CA LEU A 22 -2.23 -8.19 -2.37
C LEU A 22 -1.36 -8.77 -3.48
N ARG A 23 -0.06 -8.58 -3.39
CA ARG A 23 0.85 -9.10 -4.40
C ARG A 23 0.81 -10.62 -4.44
N ARG A 24 0.90 -11.26 -3.26
CA ARG A 24 0.91 -12.71 -3.18
C ARG A 24 -0.40 -13.31 -3.65
N ASP A 25 -1.51 -12.68 -3.28
CA ASP A 25 -2.83 -13.17 -3.69
C ASP A 25 -2.99 -13.15 -5.20
N ARG A 26 -2.29 -12.23 -5.87
CA ARG A 26 -2.34 -12.15 -7.32
C ARG A 26 -1.24 -12.99 -7.98
N GLY A 27 -0.43 -13.66 -7.20
CA GLY A 27 0.63 -14.50 -7.74
C GLY A 27 1.76 -13.72 -8.39
N LEU A 28 1.97 -12.48 -7.98
CA LEU A 28 2.98 -11.63 -8.59
C LEU A 28 4.29 -11.70 -7.83
N THR A 29 5.39 -11.68 -8.58
CA THR A 29 6.72 -11.50 -7.99
C THR A 29 7.00 -10.02 -7.83
N LEU A 30 8.01 -9.70 -7.02
CA LEU A 30 8.45 -8.31 -6.92
C LEU A 30 8.91 -7.78 -8.27
N GLU A 31 9.59 -8.61 -9.04
CA GLU A 31 10.03 -8.22 -10.38
C GLU A 31 8.85 -7.91 -11.28
N GLY A 32 7.82 -8.76 -11.25
CA GLY A 32 6.65 -8.53 -12.06
C GLY A 32 5.92 -7.26 -11.66
N LEU A 33 5.82 -7.01 -10.37
CA LEU A 33 5.18 -5.80 -9.90
C LEU A 33 6.02 -4.57 -10.24
N SER A 34 7.34 -4.68 -10.19
CA SER A 34 8.23 -3.62 -10.60
C SER A 34 7.99 -3.24 -12.05
N GLU A 35 7.85 -4.22 -12.92
CA GLU A 35 7.58 -3.96 -14.33
C GLU A 35 6.23 -3.27 -14.53
N ALA A 36 5.24 -3.67 -13.75
CA ALA A 36 3.90 -3.11 -13.90
C ALA A 36 3.79 -1.69 -13.36
N THR A 37 4.61 -1.33 -12.38
CA THR A 37 4.48 -0.04 -11.71
C THR A 37 5.58 0.95 -12.04
N GLY A 38 6.71 0.47 -12.51
CA GLY A 38 7.89 1.32 -12.68
C GLY A 38 8.64 1.58 -11.39
N ILE A 39 8.22 0.96 -10.28
CA ILE A 39 8.90 1.12 -8.99
C ILE A 39 9.94 0.01 -8.89
N SER A 40 11.14 0.34 -8.41
CA SER A 40 12.22 -0.65 -8.34
C SER A 40 11.87 -1.77 -7.37
N VAL A 41 12.44 -2.94 -7.63
CA VAL A 41 12.26 -4.09 -6.75
C VAL A 41 12.70 -3.74 -5.32
N SER A 42 13.81 -3.03 -5.20
CA SER A 42 14.33 -2.62 -3.90
C SER A 42 13.34 -1.75 -3.15
N ALA A 43 12.74 -0.77 -3.84
CA ALA A 43 11.76 0.10 -3.22
C ALA A 43 10.51 -0.68 -2.82
N LEU A 44 10.05 -1.58 -3.70
CA LEU A 44 8.89 -2.40 -3.38
C LEU A 44 9.13 -3.28 -2.16
N SER A 45 10.31 -3.89 -2.10
CA SER A 45 10.66 -4.74 -0.97
C SER A 45 10.66 -3.94 0.34
N ARG A 46 11.20 -2.74 0.30
CA ARG A 46 11.23 -1.89 1.50
C ARG A 46 9.84 -1.42 1.89
N LEU A 47 9.00 -1.12 0.92
CA LEU A 47 7.62 -0.76 1.22
C LEU A 47 6.89 -1.91 1.93
N GLU A 48 7.03 -3.12 1.40
CA GLU A 48 6.34 -4.28 1.97
C GLU A 48 6.86 -4.63 3.35
N SER A 49 8.15 -4.40 3.60
CA SER A 49 8.74 -4.73 4.89
C SER A 49 8.64 -3.60 5.90
N GLY A 50 8.08 -2.46 5.51
CA GLY A 50 7.93 -1.33 6.42
C GLY A 50 9.17 -0.48 6.57
N LYS A 51 10.21 -0.75 5.77
CA LYS A 51 11.45 0.02 5.86
C LYS A 51 11.41 1.30 5.06
N ARG A 52 10.42 1.46 4.20
CA ARG A 52 10.22 2.66 3.45
C ARG A 52 8.80 3.14 3.68
N ARG A 53 8.66 4.41 4.02
CA ARG A 53 7.34 4.99 4.26
C ARG A 53 6.61 5.12 2.94
N PRO A 54 5.36 4.68 2.88
CA PRO A 54 4.60 4.81 1.64
C PRO A 54 4.25 6.27 1.39
N THR A 55 4.41 6.67 0.13
CA THR A 55 4.03 8.01 -0.29
C THR A 55 3.03 7.86 -1.43
N LEU A 56 2.31 8.93 -1.70
CA LEU A 56 1.24 8.89 -2.68
C LEU A 56 1.77 8.54 -4.07
N ASP A 57 2.93 9.06 -4.42
CA ASP A 57 3.51 8.78 -5.73
C ASP A 57 3.86 7.30 -5.90
N LEU A 58 4.06 6.58 -4.81
CA LEU A 58 4.27 5.14 -4.86
C LEU A 58 2.96 4.38 -4.80
N LEU A 59 2.01 4.85 -4.00
CA LEU A 59 0.76 4.14 -3.80
C LEU A 59 -0.16 4.21 -5.01
N LEU A 60 -0.14 5.31 -5.76
CA LEU A 60 -1.02 5.43 -6.91
C LEU A 60 -0.71 4.40 -8.00
N PRO A 61 0.55 4.21 -8.41
CA PRO A 61 0.84 3.15 -9.37
C PRO A 61 0.51 1.77 -8.83
N LEU A 62 0.68 1.56 -7.53
CA LEU A 62 0.36 0.27 -6.93
C LEU A 62 -1.14 0.01 -6.93
N ALA A 63 -1.94 1.01 -6.58
CA ALA A 63 -3.38 0.85 -6.63
C ALA A 63 -3.84 0.53 -8.04
N ARG A 64 -3.24 1.18 -9.02
CA ARG A 64 -3.56 0.94 -10.41
C ARG A 64 -3.18 -0.48 -10.83
N ALA A 65 -1.98 -0.91 -10.46
CA ALA A 65 -1.50 -2.24 -10.83
C ALA A 65 -2.34 -3.33 -10.19
N HIS A 66 -2.77 -3.12 -8.96
CA HIS A 66 -3.59 -4.08 -8.24
C HIS A 66 -5.08 -3.93 -8.57
N ARG A 67 -5.45 -2.90 -9.32
CA ARG A 67 -6.84 -2.63 -9.70
C ARG A 67 -7.74 -2.49 -8.50
N VAL A 68 -7.25 -1.78 -7.51
CA VAL A 68 -8.03 -1.48 -6.31
C VAL A 68 -8.07 0.02 -6.12
N ALA A 69 -9.08 0.48 -5.39
CA ALA A 69 -9.15 1.88 -5.01
C ALA A 69 -8.07 2.18 -3.98
N LEU A 70 -7.65 3.42 -3.91
CA LEU A 70 -6.59 3.80 -2.98
C LEU A 70 -6.98 3.51 -1.53
N ASP A 71 -8.23 3.76 -1.17
CA ASP A 71 -8.68 3.49 0.20
C ASP A 71 -8.64 2.00 0.51
N GLN A 72 -8.87 1.14 -0.46
CA GLN A 72 -8.72 -0.30 -0.27
C GLN A 72 -7.26 -0.67 -0.05
N LEU A 73 -6.37 0.00 -0.77
CA LEU A 73 -4.96 -0.27 -0.65
C LEU A 73 -4.44 0.07 0.74
N VAL A 74 -4.88 1.19 1.28
CA VAL A 74 -4.42 1.61 2.60
C VAL A 74 -5.24 1.00 3.72
N GLY A 75 -6.35 0.36 3.40
CA GLY A 75 -7.16 -0.29 4.42
C GLY A 75 -7.91 0.67 5.31
N ALA A 76 -8.11 1.90 4.86
CA ALA A 76 -8.83 2.87 5.65
C ALA A 76 -10.31 2.50 5.69
N PRO A 77 -10.97 2.74 6.83
CA PRO A 77 -12.41 2.48 6.88
C PRO A 77 -13.15 3.40 5.92
N ALA A 78 -14.27 2.92 5.44
CA ALA A 78 -15.08 3.72 4.55
C ALA A 78 -15.57 4.94 5.31
N THR A 79 -15.36 6.09 4.72
CA THR A 79 -15.78 7.32 5.35
C THR A 79 -16.67 8.08 4.41
N GLY A 80 -17.38 9.00 4.92
CA GLY A 80 -18.20 9.83 4.10
C GLY A 80 -19.32 9.11 3.48
N ASP A 81 -19.66 8.00 3.97
CA ASP A 81 -20.67 7.27 3.41
C ASP A 81 -21.89 7.45 4.18
N PRO A 82 -22.67 8.03 3.80
CA PRO A 82 -23.81 8.24 4.54
C PRO A 82 -24.98 7.65 4.02
N ARG A 83 -24.68 7.41 3.78
CA ARG A 83 -25.39 7.25 3.45
C ARG A 83 -25.95 7.47 3.43
#